data_b99f26b075b94f9b16a77ad3366be307
#
_entry.id   b99f26b075b94f9b16a77ad3366be307
#
_cell.length_a   1.000
_cell.length_b   1.000
_cell.length_c   1.000
_cell.angle_alpha   90.00
_cell.angle_beta   90.00
_cell.angle_gamma   90.00
#
_symmetry.space_group_name_H-M   'P 1'
#
loop_
_entity.id
_entity.type
_entity.pdbx_description
1 polymer ?
#
loop_
_entity_poly.entity_id
_entity_poly.type
_entity_poly.pdbx_seq_one_letter_code
_entity_poly.pdbx_strand_id
1 'polypeptide(L)'
;MGQAISLPFKLASTTLTFYRGFFYYLCGKGRYTSYLPPSSSSSESTTIPSYLQAPATGNNNDDAENITISSSSWTISNFSKSPLFYQHARVHLYSLASAFYLYNKPHYRKLSYKQDIVDNFANVAIPGTGLPLSLFVWNKPLALGLVCTASPICSFIASIHLWLKTRGKSSISNEYAIRLLAPDDWFSYWRLNCRVAGMHALLNDIPAGYEMENKWTFLEEGSKCDVPVSPYLDCPAIVVKHRNEEGGLGIHFYRNATDGGDWIIQERILNGDWVTQHLPQNAPLSTFRVITQSRGALDVSKKCAVEDVTALSCVFRAGRMGALTDHDSILFDVDVKTGKVLGGTTNAHWYRLGLHEVLPGRCPWRSSDHDITHHPDGDIPVSGSVVPNIREMLHLVETSHWKLCPDVPLVGWDVVLSADEKLPVCLLEVNLSCNFFRGSFDRKVYLDFLEDMVGRLQEMRLIADRDGKKFK
;
A
#
# COMPACT_ATOMS: atom_id res chain seq x y z
N MET A 1 6.70 -28.47 -33.90
CA MET A 1 6.27 -27.14 -34.40
C MET A 1 5.19 -26.62 -33.53
N GLY A 2 5.53 -25.83 -32.51
CA GLY A 2 4.54 -25.16 -31.65
C GLY A 2 3.88 -24.05 -32.45
N GLN A 3 2.58 -24.16 -32.72
CA GLN A 3 1.80 -23.08 -33.32
C GLN A 3 1.92 -21.83 -32.45
N ALA A 4 2.47 -20.77 -33.02
CA ALA A 4 2.50 -19.47 -32.37
C ALA A 4 1.06 -19.00 -32.11
N ILE A 5 0.61 -19.04 -30.87
CA ILE A 5 -0.71 -18.58 -30.47
C ILE A 5 -0.82 -17.11 -30.86
N SER A 6 -1.84 -16.74 -31.64
CA SER A 6 -2.03 -15.37 -32.14
C SER A 6 -2.24 -14.38 -30.98
N LEU A 7 -1.78 -13.14 -31.14
CA LEU A 7 -1.94 -12.08 -30.14
C LEU A 7 -3.41 -11.91 -29.67
N PRO A 8 -4.43 -11.84 -30.55
CA PRO A 8 -5.83 -11.73 -30.15
C PRO A 8 -6.27 -12.87 -29.22
N PHE A 9 -5.84 -14.10 -29.51
CA PHE A 9 -6.17 -15.24 -28.67
C PHE A 9 -5.55 -15.13 -27.26
N LYS A 10 -4.31 -14.70 -27.16
CA LYS A 10 -3.63 -14.48 -25.84
C LYS A 10 -4.36 -13.41 -25.03
N LEU A 11 -4.74 -12.30 -25.65
CA LEU A 11 -5.49 -11.23 -24.98
C LEU A 11 -6.87 -11.71 -24.52
N ALA A 12 -7.62 -12.38 -25.39
CA ALA A 12 -8.93 -12.93 -25.04
C ALA A 12 -8.84 -13.95 -23.90
N SER A 13 -7.84 -14.84 -23.94
CA SER A 13 -7.59 -15.85 -22.91
C SER A 13 -7.24 -15.20 -21.56
N THR A 14 -6.40 -14.17 -21.55
CA THR A 14 -6.07 -13.41 -20.34
C THR A 14 -7.31 -12.72 -19.75
N THR A 15 -8.11 -12.07 -20.59
CA THR A 15 -9.35 -11.42 -20.18
C THR A 15 -10.35 -12.44 -19.59
N LEU A 16 -10.49 -13.60 -20.24
CA LEU A 16 -11.33 -14.67 -19.73
C LEU A 16 -10.85 -15.21 -18.37
N THR A 17 -9.52 -15.36 -18.20
CA THR A 17 -8.90 -15.75 -16.93
C THR A 17 -9.22 -14.74 -15.84
N PHE A 18 -9.12 -13.45 -16.14
CA PHE A 18 -9.50 -12.38 -15.22
C PHE A 18 -10.96 -12.50 -14.78
N TYR A 19 -11.91 -12.57 -15.71
CA TYR A 19 -13.33 -12.65 -15.35
C TYR A 19 -13.66 -13.94 -14.58
N ARG A 20 -13.16 -15.08 -15.04
CA ARG A 20 -13.38 -16.36 -14.34
C ARG A 20 -12.85 -16.30 -12.91
N GLY A 21 -11.65 -15.78 -12.68
CA GLY A 21 -11.08 -15.66 -11.35
C GLY A 21 -11.80 -14.66 -10.47
N PHE A 22 -12.09 -13.50 -11.01
CA PHE A 22 -12.84 -12.47 -10.30
C PHE A 22 -14.22 -13.00 -9.85
N PHE A 23 -15.01 -13.58 -10.75
CA PHE A 23 -16.33 -14.12 -10.42
C PHE A 23 -16.27 -15.38 -9.56
N TYR A 24 -15.23 -16.22 -9.72
CA TYR A 24 -15.01 -17.36 -8.86
C TYR A 24 -14.90 -16.93 -7.37
N TYR A 25 -14.08 -15.92 -7.08
CA TYR A 25 -13.94 -15.40 -5.73
C TYR A 25 -15.14 -14.55 -5.28
N LEU A 26 -15.77 -13.81 -6.19
CA LEU A 26 -16.96 -13.02 -5.88
C LEU A 26 -18.14 -13.90 -5.46
N CYS A 27 -18.35 -15.03 -6.11
CA CYS A 27 -19.40 -15.98 -5.78
C CYS A 27 -19.08 -16.82 -4.51
N GLY A 28 -17.85 -16.74 -3.98
CA GLY A 28 -17.45 -17.42 -2.76
C GLY A 28 -17.40 -18.94 -2.86
N LYS A 29 -17.35 -19.52 -4.07
CA LYS A 29 -17.34 -20.97 -4.29
C LYS A 29 -15.91 -21.48 -4.41
N GLY A 30 -15.57 -22.50 -3.61
CA GLY A 30 -14.28 -23.21 -3.69
C GLY A 30 -13.16 -22.60 -2.84
N ARG A 31 -12.03 -23.31 -2.77
CA ARG A 31 -10.87 -22.89 -1.99
C ARG A 31 -10.08 -21.82 -2.72
N TYR A 32 -9.49 -20.90 -2.00
CA TYR A 32 -8.65 -19.82 -2.54
C TYR A 32 -7.59 -20.33 -3.53
N THR A 33 -6.89 -21.41 -3.18
CA THR A 33 -5.80 -21.99 -3.98
C THR A 33 -6.25 -22.77 -5.21
N SER A 34 -7.55 -23.10 -5.34
CA SER A 34 -8.02 -24.01 -6.39
C SER A 34 -8.26 -23.35 -7.75
N TYR A 35 -8.24 -22.02 -7.83
CA TYR A 35 -8.50 -21.31 -9.10
C TYR A 35 -7.28 -21.24 -10.02
N LEU A 36 -6.13 -20.94 -9.46
CA LEU A 36 -4.84 -20.96 -10.17
C LEU A 36 -3.88 -21.84 -9.37
N PRO A 37 -3.67 -23.10 -9.75
CA PRO A 37 -2.86 -24.04 -8.99
C PRO A 37 -1.40 -23.58 -8.91
N PRO A 38 -0.67 -23.97 -7.86
CA PRO A 38 0.77 -23.77 -7.79
C PRO A 38 1.46 -24.49 -8.96
N SER A 39 2.55 -23.92 -9.45
CA SER A 39 3.29 -24.41 -10.63
C SER A 39 3.92 -25.81 -10.51
N SER A 40 3.75 -26.49 -9.38
CA SER A 40 4.49 -27.71 -9.04
C SER A 40 3.63 -28.96 -8.79
N SER A 41 2.33 -28.99 -9.08
CA SER A 41 1.55 -30.22 -8.88
C SER A 41 0.74 -30.62 -10.11
N SER A 42 1.10 -31.74 -10.64
CA SER A 42 0.34 -32.77 -11.36
C SER A 42 -1.16 -32.55 -11.58
N SER A 43 -1.56 -32.70 -12.85
CA SER A 43 -2.77 -33.36 -13.34
C SER A 43 -4.11 -33.14 -12.61
N GLU A 44 -4.64 -31.92 -12.67
CA GLU A 44 -6.07 -31.72 -12.82
C GLU A 44 -6.31 -30.52 -13.71
N SER A 45 -7.06 -30.70 -14.79
CA SER A 45 -7.21 -29.76 -15.88
C SER A 45 -8.06 -28.56 -15.52
N THR A 46 -7.47 -27.62 -14.82
CA THR A 46 -7.92 -26.23 -14.86
C THR A 46 -7.18 -25.58 -16.03
N THR A 47 -7.89 -25.10 -17.02
CA THR A 47 -7.35 -24.54 -18.25
C THR A 47 -6.68 -23.21 -18.00
N ILE A 48 -5.49 -23.25 -17.37
CA ILE A 48 -4.56 -22.13 -17.41
C ILE A 48 -4.09 -22.04 -18.87
N PRO A 49 -4.19 -20.89 -19.50
CA PRO A 49 -3.66 -20.72 -20.84
C PRO A 49 -2.20 -21.17 -20.88
N SER A 50 -1.85 -22.02 -21.86
CA SER A 50 -0.51 -22.63 -21.95
C SER A 50 0.64 -21.63 -21.98
N TYR A 51 0.41 -20.41 -22.44
CA TYR A 51 1.39 -19.32 -22.44
C TYR A 51 1.58 -18.62 -21.08
N LEU A 52 0.65 -18.85 -20.12
CA LEU A 52 0.77 -18.40 -18.73
C LEU A 52 1.30 -19.53 -17.82
N GLN A 53 1.45 -20.76 -18.33
CA GLN A 53 2.05 -21.86 -17.58
C GLN A 53 3.55 -21.67 -17.49
N ALA A 54 4.12 -21.91 -16.31
CA ALA A 54 5.58 -21.99 -16.17
C ALA A 54 6.11 -23.11 -17.07
N PRO A 55 7.27 -22.97 -17.72
CA PRO A 55 7.91 -24.06 -18.43
C PRO A 55 8.15 -25.22 -17.45
N ALA A 56 7.84 -26.44 -17.89
CA ALA A 56 8.14 -27.64 -17.12
C ALA A 56 9.61 -27.59 -16.70
N THR A 57 9.85 -27.61 -15.40
CA THR A 57 11.19 -27.50 -14.83
C THR A 57 12.01 -28.70 -15.24
N GLY A 58 12.90 -28.50 -16.22
CA GLY A 58 14.12 -29.29 -16.26
C GLY A 58 14.90 -29.00 -14.98
N ASN A 59 15.40 -30.05 -14.34
CA ASN A 59 16.28 -29.99 -13.18
C ASN A 59 17.37 -28.94 -13.35
N ASN A 60 17.24 -27.80 -12.70
CA ASN A 60 18.36 -26.93 -12.41
C ASN A 60 18.11 -26.32 -11.04
N ASN A 61 18.91 -26.76 -10.08
CA ASN A 61 19.21 -26.08 -8.85
C ASN A 61 19.96 -24.80 -9.21
N ASP A 62 19.25 -23.76 -9.57
CA ASP A 62 19.89 -22.47 -9.75
C ASP A 62 18.90 -21.38 -9.30
N ASP A 63 19.31 -20.76 -8.23
CA ASP A 63 19.03 -19.39 -7.85
C ASP A 63 17.56 -19.01 -7.78
N ALA A 64 16.99 -19.19 -6.60
CA ALA A 64 15.96 -18.30 -6.12
C ALA A 64 16.58 -16.87 -6.10
N GLU A 65 16.61 -16.22 -7.27
CA GLU A 65 16.90 -14.79 -7.33
C GLU A 65 15.92 -14.08 -6.43
N ASN A 66 16.43 -13.63 -5.30
CA ASN A 66 15.80 -12.63 -4.46
C ASN A 66 15.56 -11.40 -5.33
N ILE A 67 14.41 -11.32 -5.96
CA ILE A 67 14.01 -10.15 -6.74
C ILE A 67 13.64 -9.09 -5.73
N THR A 68 14.67 -8.44 -5.19
CA THR A 68 14.51 -7.18 -4.49
C THR A 68 14.08 -6.17 -5.54
N ILE A 69 12.87 -5.67 -5.42
CA ILE A 69 12.33 -4.66 -6.33
C ILE A 69 13.03 -3.35 -6.01
N SER A 70 14.14 -3.08 -6.68
CA SER A 70 14.61 -1.71 -6.80
C SER A 70 13.75 -1.01 -7.86
N SER A 71 13.40 0.23 -7.62
CA SER A 71 12.60 1.05 -8.54
C SER A 71 13.21 1.19 -9.95
N SER A 72 14.44 0.77 -10.15
CA SER A 72 15.24 1.00 -11.35
C SER A 72 15.35 -0.19 -12.32
N SER A 73 14.94 -1.42 -11.96
CA SER A 73 15.20 -2.59 -12.83
C SER A 73 14.00 -3.53 -13.00
N TRP A 74 12.87 -3.01 -13.40
CA TRP A 74 11.71 -3.81 -13.76
C TRP A 74 11.86 -4.46 -15.13
N THR A 75 12.51 -5.58 -15.22
CA THR A 75 12.44 -6.44 -16.41
C THR A 75 11.23 -7.36 -16.30
N ILE A 76 10.11 -6.81 -16.72
CA ILE A 76 8.76 -7.39 -16.67
C ILE A 76 8.66 -8.73 -17.44
N SER A 77 9.54 -8.98 -18.41
CA SER A 77 9.45 -10.12 -19.32
C SER A 77 9.56 -11.50 -18.64
N ASN A 78 10.22 -11.61 -17.52
CA ASN A 78 10.41 -12.89 -16.81
C ASN A 78 9.35 -13.13 -15.73
N PHE A 79 8.70 -12.08 -15.21
CA PHE A 79 7.73 -12.19 -14.12
C PHE A 79 6.47 -12.99 -14.51
N SER A 80 5.92 -12.80 -15.72
CA SER A 80 4.71 -13.49 -16.17
C SER A 80 4.83 -15.01 -16.31
N LYS A 81 6.05 -15.55 -16.22
CA LYS A 81 6.33 -16.98 -16.28
C LYS A 81 6.68 -17.56 -14.90
N SER A 82 6.79 -16.74 -13.86
CA SER A 82 7.23 -17.17 -12.53
C SER A 82 6.07 -17.68 -11.68
N PRO A 83 6.32 -18.58 -10.71
CA PRO A 83 5.33 -18.95 -9.69
C PRO A 83 4.76 -17.75 -8.96
N LEU A 84 5.55 -16.70 -8.72
CA LEU A 84 5.12 -15.44 -8.09
C LEU A 84 4.03 -14.72 -8.90
N PHE A 85 4.03 -14.83 -10.22
CA PHE A 85 2.96 -14.25 -11.04
C PHE A 85 1.59 -14.86 -10.69
N TYR A 86 1.51 -16.18 -10.60
CA TYR A 86 0.25 -16.87 -10.28
C TYR A 86 -0.20 -16.60 -8.85
N GLN A 87 0.76 -16.57 -7.93
CA GLN A 87 0.49 -16.21 -6.54
C GLN A 87 -0.07 -14.78 -6.44
N HIS A 88 0.58 -13.83 -7.09
CA HIS A 88 0.11 -12.45 -7.15
C HIS A 88 -1.27 -12.36 -7.82
N ALA A 89 -1.49 -13.07 -8.92
CA ALA A 89 -2.77 -13.07 -9.62
C ALA A 89 -3.92 -13.60 -8.73
N ARG A 90 -3.69 -14.68 -7.97
CA ARG A 90 -4.68 -15.19 -7.00
C ARG A 90 -5.03 -14.14 -5.95
N VAL A 91 -4.01 -13.58 -5.30
CA VAL A 91 -4.18 -12.58 -4.24
C VAL A 91 -4.90 -11.35 -4.79
N HIS A 92 -4.50 -10.86 -5.97
CA HIS A 92 -5.12 -9.71 -6.62
C HIS A 92 -6.60 -9.94 -6.95
N LEU A 93 -6.92 -11.05 -7.61
CA LEU A 93 -8.31 -11.37 -8.00
C LEU A 93 -9.21 -11.56 -6.77
N TYR A 94 -8.69 -12.21 -5.72
CA TYR A 94 -9.40 -12.33 -4.45
C TYR A 94 -9.63 -10.96 -3.80
N SER A 95 -8.60 -10.09 -3.78
CA SER A 95 -8.71 -8.73 -3.26
C SER A 95 -9.77 -7.90 -3.99
N LEU A 96 -9.83 -7.98 -5.31
CA LEU A 96 -10.87 -7.30 -6.09
C LEU A 96 -12.28 -7.80 -5.70
N ALA A 97 -12.45 -9.11 -5.58
CA ALA A 97 -13.73 -9.71 -5.21
C ALA A 97 -14.13 -9.38 -3.77
N SER A 98 -13.18 -9.41 -2.84
CA SER A 98 -13.43 -9.12 -1.43
C SER A 98 -13.91 -7.70 -1.18
N ALA A 99 -13.54 -6.73 -2.04
CA ALA A 99 -14.08 -5.38 -1.98
C ALA A 99 -15.61 -5.33 -2.09
N PHE A 100 -16.18 -6.20 -2.93
CA PHE A 100 -17.63 -6.30 -3.10
C PHE A 100 -18.31 -7.04 -1.94
N TYR A 101 -17.62 -7.96 -1.31
CA TYR A 101 -18.09 -8.61 -0.08
C TYR A 101 -18.15 -7.60 1.07
N LEU A 102 -17.08 -6.84 1.26
CA LEU A 102 -16.96 -5.84 2.32
C LEU A 102 -17.87 -4.64 2.15
N TYR A 103 -18.27 -4.29 0.93
CA TYR A 103 -18.84 -3.00 0.55
C TYR A 103 -19.90 -2.44 1.50
N ASN A 104 -20.82 -3.28 1.99
CA ASN A 104 -21.89 -2.89 2.92
C ASN A 104 -21.63 -3.41 4.36
N LYS A 105 -20.43 -3.89 4.65
CA LYS A 105 -20.06 -4.38 5.97
C LYS A 105 -19.54 -3.23 6.84
N PRO A 106 -19.61 -3.35 8.17
CA PRO A 106 -19.01 -2.38 9.07
C PRO A 106 -17.49 -2.32 8.86
N HIS A 107 -16.93 -1.13 9.02
CA HIS A 107 -15.50 -0.89 8.97
C HIS A 107 -14.99 -0.61 10.39
N TYR A 108 -13.74 -0.96 10.68
CA TYR A 108 -13.17 -0.78 12.01
C TYR A 108 -13.07 0.70 12.44
N ARG A 109 -13.10 1.66 11.51
CA ARG A 109 -13.01 3.11 11.80
C ARG A 109 -14.20 3.93 11.30
N LYS A 110 -14.90 3.47 10.28
CA LYS A 110 -16.00 4.19 9.62
C LYS A 110 -17.32 3.43 9.81
N LEU A 111 -18.45 4.07 9.51
CA LEU A 111 -19.75 3.41 9.57
C LEU A 111 -19.87 2.20 8.63
N SER A 112 -19.19 2.23 7.50
CA SER A 112 -19.17 1.14 6.55
C SER A 112 -17.89 1.14 5.71
N TYR A 113 -17.57 0.00 5.14
CA TYR A 113 -16.46 -0.12 4.20
C TYR A 113 -16.67 0.71 2.93
N LYS A 114 -17.95 0.92 2.52
CA LYS A 114 -18.28 1.86 1.45
C LYS A 114 -17.82 3.28 1.78
N GLN A 115 -18.10 3.75 2.98
CA GLN A 115 -17.70 5.11 3.40
C GLN A 115 -16.18 5.25 3.37
N ASP A 116 -15.47 4.27 3.90
CA ASP A 116 -14.01 4.28 3.86
C ASP A 116 -13.44 4.32 2.43
N ILE A 117 -13.97 3.49 1.52
CA ILE A 117 -13.57 3.51 0.11
C ILE A 117 -13.82 4.87 -0.54
N VAL A 118 -15.00 5.45 -0.33
CA VAL A 118 -15.37 6.74 -0.95
C VAL A 118 -14.46 7.85 -0.43
N ASP A 119 -14.24 7.94 0.87
CA ASP A 119 -13.39 8.95 1.49
C ASP A 119 -11.94 8.85 1.00
N ASN A 120 -11.37 7.64 1.00
CA ASN A 120 -10.02 7.40 0.52
C ASN A 120 -9.87 7.72 -0.98
N PHE A 121 -10.86 7.38 -1.79
CA PHE A 121 -10.82 7.59 -3.23
C PHE A 121 -11.20 9.01 -3.66
N ALA A 122 -11.68 9.86 -2.75
CA ALA A 122 -11.92 11.27 -3.02
C ALA A 122 -10.63 12.04 -3.35
N ASN A 123 -9.51 11.60 -2.79
CA ASN A 123 -8.19 12.20 -3.04
C ASN A 123 -7.42 11.54 -4.18
N VAL A 124 -7.92 10.44 -4.74
CA VAL A 124 -7.26 9.71 -5.83
C VAL A 124 -8.04 9.93 -7.12
N ALA A 125 -7.40 10.48 -8.13
CA ALA A 125 -8.01 10.70 -9.43
C ALA A 125 -7.65 9.59 -10.43
N ILE A 126 -8.48 9.42 -11.45
CA ILE A 126 -8.08 8.68 -12.65
C ILE A 126 -6.90 9.45 -13.25
N PRO A 127 -5.76 8.80 -13.47
CA PRO A 127 -4.55 9.48 -13.92
C PRO A 127 -4.78 10.37 -15.13
N GLY A 128 -4.41 11.63 -15.00
CA GLY A 128 -4.50 12.63 -16.05
C GLY A 128 -5.88 13.20 -16.34
N THR A 129 -6.92 12.82 -15.62
CA THR A 129 -8.28 13.33 -15.86
C THR A 129 -8.73 14.34 -14.81
N GLY A 130 -8.13 14.33 -13.62
CA GLY A 130 -8.59 15.09 -12.46
C GLY A 130 -9.92 14.59 -11.88
N LEU A 131 -10.53 13.53 -12.44
CA LEU A 131 -11.79 12.97 -11.96
C LEU A 131 -11.51 12.02 -10.78
N PRO A 132 -12.08 12.30 -9.58
CA PRO A 132 -11.84 11.44 -8.43
C PRO A 132 -12.46 10.05 -8.62
N LEU A 133 -11.73 9.00 -8.22
CA LEU A 133 -12.21 7.63 -8.29
C LEU A 133 -13.45 7.39 -7.42
N SER A 134 -13.67 8.22 -6.41
CA SER A 134 -14.88 8.17 -5.57
C SER A 134 -16.18 8.26 -6.37
N LEU A 135 -16.19 8.98 -7.51
CA LEU A 135 -17.35 9.06 -8.42
C LEU A 135 -17.79 7.70 -8.99
N PHE A 136 -16.90 6.72 -9.01
CA PHE A 136 -17.17 5.40 -9.58
C PHE A 136 -17.40 4.32 -8.52
N VAL A 137 -17.06 4.59 -7.26
CA VAL A 137 -17.13 3.60 -6.18
C VAL A 137 -18.23 3.87 -5.15
N TRP A 138 -18.95 4.98 -5.26
CA TRP A 138 -20.07 5.30 -4.36
C TRP A 138 -21.28 4.36 -4.53
N ASN A 139 -21.32 3.60 -5.64
CA ASN A 139 -22.38 2.66 -5.98
C ASN A 139 -21.78 1.32 -6.41
N LYS A 140 -22.27 0.22 -5.83
CA LYS A 140 -21.73 -1.13 -6.08
C LYS A 140 -21.82 -1.59 -7.54
N PRO A 141 -22.93 -1.42 -8.27
CA PRO A 141 -23.00 -1.70 -9.70
C PRO A 141 -21.99 -0.91 -10.53
N LEU A 142 -21.78 0.37 -10.21
CA LEU A 142 -20.84 1.22 -10.93
C LEU A 142 -19.40 0.78 -10.69
N ALA A 143 -19.06 0.43 -9.44
CA ALA A 143 -17.77 -0.14 -9.10
C ALA A 143 -17.53 -1.48 -9.83
N LEU A 144 -18.57 -2.30 -9.98
CA LEU A 144 -18.47 -3.54 -10.75
C LEU A 144 -18.21 -3.25 -12.24
N GLY A 145 -18.92 -2.27 -12.82
CA GLY A 145 -18.68 -1.79 -14.18
C GLY A 145 -17.23 -1.32 -14.35
N LEU A 146 -16.69 -0.52 -13.40
CA LEU A 146 -15.30 -0.07 -13.42
C LEU A 146 -14.33 -1.25 -13.45
N VAL A 147 -14.50 -2.25 -12.60
CA VAL A 147 -13.63 -3.43 -12.56
C VAL A 147 -13.78 -4.27 -13.84
N CYS A 148 -15.00 -4.53 -14.29
CA CYS A 148 -15.23 -5.44 -15.42
C CYS A 148 -14.97 -4.80 -16.80
N THR A 149 -15.02 -3.47 -16.93
CA THR A 149 -14.83 -2.80 -18.22
C THR A 149 -13.57 -1.96 -18.26
N ALA A 150 -13.41 -1.03 -17.33
CA ALA A 150 -12.29 -0.11 -17.35
C ALA A 150 -10.94 -0.82 -17.10
N SER A 151 -10.87 -1.78 -16.16
CA SER A 151 -9.61 -2.46 -15.89
C SER A 151 -9.02 -3.19 -17.11
N PRO A 152 -9.77 -4.04 -17.83
CA PRO A 152 -9.25 -4.65 -19.06
C PRO A 152 -8.86 -3.63 -20.13
N ILE A 153 -9.71 -2.62 -20.37
CA ILE A 153 -9.45 -1.61 -21.40
C ILE A 153 -8.21 -0.79 -21.06
N CYS A 154 -8.11 -0.30 -19.84
CA CYS A 154 -6.97 0.48 -19.39
C CYS A 154 -5.67 -0.33 -19.40
N SER A 155 -5.72 -1.60 -18.96
CA SER A 155 -4.56 -2.50 -19.03
C SER A 155 -4.10 -2.74 -20.47
N PHE A 156 -5.03 -2.87 -21.40
CA PHE A 156 -4.73 -3.05 -22.82
C PHE A 156 -4.07 -1.79 -23.43
N ILE A 157 -4.68 -0.61 -23.21
CA ILE A 157 -4.15 0.68 -23.69
C ILE A 157 -2.74 0.91 -23.13
N ALA A 158 -2.53 0.68 -21.84
CA ALA A 158 -1.23 0.84 -21.20
C ALA A 158 -0.17 -0.12 -21.76
N SER A 159 -0.58 -1.33 -22.15
CA SER A 159 0.32 -2.33 -22.76
C SER A 159 0.73 -1.94 -24.18
N ILE A 160 -0.20 -1.39 -24.97
CA ILE A 160 0.12 -0.83 -26.31
C ILE A 160 1.06 0.36 -26.14
N HIS A 161 0.76 1.28 -25.22
CA HIS A 161 1.60 2.46 -24.99
C HIS A 161 3.06 2.05 -24.66
N LEU A 162 3.25 1.09 -23.77
CA LEU A 162 4.58 0.60 -23.43
C LEU A 162 5.28 -0.07 -24.64
N TRP A 163 4.54 -0.85 -25.43
CA TRP A 163 5.07 -1.46 -26.65
C TRP A 163 5.56 -0.41 -27.64
N LEU A 164 4.78 0.65 -27.86
CA LEU A 164 5.18 1.78 -28.70
C LEU A 164 6.42 2.49 -28.15
N LYS A 165 6.42 2.80 -26.84
CA LYS A 165 7.54 3.47 -26.17
C LYS A 165 8.84 2.66 -26.24
N THR A 166 8.76 1.34 -26.14
CA THR A 166 9.92 0.43 -26.25
C THR A 166 10.26 0.04 -27.68
N ARG A 167 9.59 0.65 -28.68
CA ARG A 167 9.78 0.32 -30.11
C ARG A 167 9.62 -1.17 -30.39
N GLY A 168 8.62 -1.80 -29.80
CA GLY A 168 8.30 -3.21 -30.00
C GLY A 168 9.13 -4.21 -29.19
N LYS A 169 10.03 -3.75 -28.31
CA LYS A 169 10.85 -4.66 -27.48
C LYS A 169 10.04 -5.35 -26.37
N SER A 170 8.92 -4.73 -25.90
CA SER A 170 8.02 -5.36 -24.94
C SER A 170 6.95 -6.21 -25.62
N SER A 171 6.43 -7.21 -24.90
CA SER A 171 5.34 -8.05 -25.40
C SER A 171 3.99 -7.51 -24.93
N ILE A 172 3.11 -7.09 -25.86
CA ILE A 172 1.77 -6.59 -25.51
C ILE A 172 1.00 -7.61 -24.66
N SER A 173 1.04 -8.91 -25.02
CA SER A 173 0.30 -9.93 -24.28
C SER A 173 0.84 -10.16 -22.86
N ASN A 174 2.15 -10.12 -22.65
CA ASN A 174 2.72 -10.28 -21.33
C ASN A 174 2.44 -9.06 -20.46
N GLU A 175 2.61 -7.85 -21.02
CA GLU A 175 2.28 -6.60 -20.31
C GLU A 175 0.80 -6.55 -19.91
N TYR A 176 -0.08 -6.95 -20.82
CA TYR A 176 -1.51 -7.02 -20.55
C TYR A 176 -1.83 -8.01 -19.43
N ALA A 177 -1.22 -9.19 -19.46
CA ALA A 177 -1.42 -10.19 -18.41
C ALA A 177 -0.95 -9.68 -17.05
N ILE A 178 0.23 -9.05 -16.98
CA ILE A 178 0.75 -8.48 -15.74
C ILE A 178 -0.16 -7.39 -15.21
N ARG A 179 -0.54 -6.41 -16.04
CA ARG A 179 -1.36 -5.28 -15.61
C ARG A 179 -2.77 -5.68 -15.19
N LEU A 180 -3.33 -6.71 -15.80
CA LEU A 180 -4.69 -7.14 -15.51
C LEU A 180 -4.77 -8.17 -14.38
N LEU A 181 -3.83 -9.13 -14.32
CA LEU A 181 -3.87 -10.24 -13.39
C LEU A 181 -2.98 -10.05 -12.15
N ALA A 182 -1.80 -9.47 -12.35
CA ALA A 182 -0.82 -9.27 -11.26
C ALA A 182 -0.21 -7.86 -11.33
N PRO A 183 -1.04 -6.80 -11.20
CA PRO A 183 -0.58 -5.43 -11.34
C PRO A 183 0.41 -5.08 -10.24
N ASP A 184 1.53 -4.51 -10.67
CA ASP A 184 2.71 -4.28 -9.86
C ASP A 184 2.96 -2.77 -9.73
N ASP A 185 2.00 -2.10 -9.15
CA ASP A 185 2.03 -0.67 -8.86
C ASP A 185 1.58 -0.40 -7.41
N TRP A 186 2.04 0.74 -6.88
CA TRP A 186 1.79 1.10 -5.49
C TRP A 186 0.29 1.19 -5.15
N PHE A 187 -0.54 1.64 -6.11
CA PHE A 187 -1.98 1.76 -5.91
C PHE A 187 -2.66 0.38 -5.80
N SER A 188 -2.19 -0.60 -6.56
CA SER A 188 -2.65 -1.98 -6.47
C SER A 188 -2.27 -2.63 -5.16
N TYR A 189 -1.04 -2.42 -4.68
CA TYR A 189 -0.61 -2.91 -3.36
C TYR A 189 -1.37 -2.22 -2.22
N TRP A 190 -1.57 -0.90 -2.29
CA TRP A 190 -2.37 -0.21 -1.30
C TRP A 190 -3.79 -0.76 -1.22
N ARG A 191 -4.47 -0.94 -2.36
CA ARG A 191 -5.80 -1.56 -2.39
C ARG A 191 -5.79 -2.97 -1.80
N LEU A 192 -4.76 -3.77 -2.09
CA LEU A 192 -4.60 -5.10 -1.55
C LEU A 192 -4.49 -5.08 -0.02
N ASN A 193 -3.62 -4.24 0.53
CA ASN A 193 -3.44 -4.07 1.97
C ASN A 193 -4.74 -3.64 2.66
N CYS A 194 -5.45 -2.64 2.10
CA CYS A 194 -6.76 -2.20 2.61
C CYS A 194 -7.79 -3.34 2.65
N ARG A 195 -7.79 -4.23 1.63
CA ARG A 195 -8.75 -5.36 1.59
C ARG A 195 -8.40 -6.42 2.61
N VAL A 196 -7.12 -6.72 2.76
CA VAL A 196 -6.65 -7.66 3.78
C VAL A 196 -6.98 -7.14 5.18
N ALA A 197 -6.66 -5.87 5.48
CA ALA A 197 -7.01 -5.25 6.75
C ALA A 197 -8.52 -5.27 7.02
N GLY A 198 -9.34 -4.84 6.06
CA GLY A 198 -10.80 -4.83 6.20
C GLY A 198 -11.40 -6.23 6.40
N MET A 199 -10.95 -7.23 5.65
CA MET A 199 -11.40 -8.63 5.82
C MET A 199 -10.96 -9.18 7.17
N HIS A 200 -9.70 -8.93 7.55
CA HIS A 200 -9.15 -9.40 8.82
C HIS A 200 -9.91 -8.80 10.00
N ALA A 201 -10.09 -7.49 10.02
CA ALA A 201 -10.84 -6.80 11.07
C ALA A 201 -12.27 -7.35 11.20
N LEU A 202 -13.00 -7.46 10.08
CA LEU A 202 -14.37 -7.94 10.06
C LEU A 202 -14.51 -9.38 10.56
N LEU A 203 -13.65 -10.29 10.11
CA LEU A 203 -13.79 -11.72 10.40
C LEU A 203 -13.24 -12.13 11.77
N ASN A 204 -12.42 -11.29 12.38
CA ASN A 204 -11.89 -11.49 13.74
C ASN A 204 -12.57 -10.58 14.77
N ASP A 205 -13.78 -10.10 14.52
CA ASP A 205 -14.57 -9.26 15.43
C ASP A 205 -13.85 -7.96 15.84
N ILE A 206 -13.11 -7.36 14.92
CA ILE A 206 -12.32 -6.13 15.05
C ILE A 206 -11.35 -6.22 16.25
N PRO A 207 -10.19 -6.85 16.07
CA PRO A 207 -9.16 -6.92 17.10
C PRO A 207 -8.77 -5.54 17.64
N ALA A 208 -8.36 -5.49 18.91
CA ALA A 208 -8.08 -4.23 19.61
C ALA A 208 -6.97 -3.40 18.95
N GLY A 209 -6.00 -4.04 18.30
CA GLY A 209 -4.94 -3.34 17.57
C GLY A 209 -5.43 -2.39 16.48
N TYR A 210 -6.66 -2.56 15.97
CA TYR A 210 -7.25 -1.63 15.00
C TYR A 210 -7.62 -0.27 15.60
N GLU A 211 -7.74 -0.15 16.92
CA GLU A 211 -7.96 1.13 17.60
C GLU A 211 -6.75 2.06 17.51
N MET A 212 -5.56 1.52 17.23
CA MET A 212 -4.34 2.31 17.10
C MET A 212 -4.36 3.29 15.92
N GLU A 213 -5.25 3.14 14.94
CA GLU A 213 -5.43 4.15 13.88
C GLU A 213 -6.09 5.45 14.38
N ASN A 214 -6.68 5.44 15.58
CA ASN A 214 -7.06 6.66 16.29
C ASN A 214 -5.80 7.29 16.88
N LYS A 215 -5.48 8.51 16.45
CA LYS A 215 -4.24 9.19 16.84
C LYS A 215 -4.12 9.40 18.36
N TRP A 216 -5.24 9.66 19.04
CA TRP A 216 -5.20 9.81 20.50
C TRP A 216 -4.93 8.48 21.18
N THR A 217 -5.65 7.41 20.83
CA THR A 217 -5.43 6.07 21.36
C THR A 217 -3.99 5.62 21.14
N PHE A 218 -3.43 5.90 19.94
CA PHE A 218 -2.05 5.58 19.62
C PHE A 218 -1.05 6.28 20.55
N LEU A 219 -1.22 7.57 20.81
CA LEU A 219 -0.33 8.33 21.69
C LEU A 219 -0.43 7.85 23.15
N GLU A 220 -1.66 7.63 23.62
CA GLU A 220 -1.92 7.18 24.99
C GLU A 220 -1.37 5.77 25.23
N GLU A 221 -1.70 4.81 24.39
CA GLU A 221 -1.22 3.43 24.52
C GLU A 221 0.28 3.32 24.24
N GLY A 222 0.80 4.09 23.28
CA GLY A 222 2.23 4.17 23.02
C GLY A 222 3.00 4.63 24.23
N SER A 223 2.55 5.67 24.90
CA SER A 223 3.16 6.17 26.15
C SER A 223 3.10 5.14 27.27
N LYS A 224 1.99 4.41 27.43
CA LYS A 224 1.84 3.35 28.45
C LYS A 224 2.76 2.14 28.18
N CYS A 225 3.08 1.88 26.92
CA CYS A 225 3.92 0.75 26.51
C CYS A 225 5.40 1.11 26.29
N ASP A 226 5.83 2.29 26.72
CA ASP A 226 7.20 2.79 26.48
C ASP A 226 7.59 2.74 24.99
N VAL A 227 6.69 3.19 24.13
CA VAL A 227 6.94 3.44 22.72
C VAL A 227 7.23 4.93 22.54
N PRO A 228 8.29 5.34 21.85
CA PRO A 228 8.62 6.76 21.67
C PRO A 228 7.66 7.42 20.68
N VAL A 229 6.53 7.88 21.20
CA VAL A 229 5.50 8.61 20.44
C VAL A 229 5.75 10.11 20.49
N SER A 230 5.13 10.85 19.58
CA SER A 230 5.23 12.30 19.52
C SER A 230 4.73 12.95 20.83
N PRO A 231 5.50 13.88 21.44
CA PRO A 231 5.11 14.54 22.68
C PRO A 231 3.80 15.33 22.53
N TYR A 232 2.96 15.29 23.54
CA TYR A 232 1.72 16.05 23.59
C TYR A 232 1.58 16.82 24.89
N LEU A 233 0.82 17.91 24.85
CA LEU A 233 0.56 18.75 26.02
C LEU A 233 -0.65 18.23 26.78
N ASP A 234 -0.48 18.05 28.08
CA ASP A 234 -1.56 17.71 29.02
C ASP A 234 -2.19 18.99 29.55
N CYS A 235 -3.09 19.58 28.78
CA CYS A 235 -3.87 20.75 29.18
C CYS A 235 -5.28 20.59 28.62
N PRO A 236 -6.34 20.95 29.40
CA PRO A 236 -7.73 20.72 29.00
C PRO A 236 -8.15 21.43 27.72
N ALA A 237 -7.66 22.66 27.54
CA ALA A 237 -7.92 23.44 26.33
C ALA A 237 -6.88 24.54 26.16
N ILE A 238 -6.75 25.01 24.92
CA ILE A 238 -5.94 26.19 24.60
C ILE A 238 -6.79 27.26 23.92
N VAL A 239 -6.38 28.51 24.09
CA VAL A 239 -6.94 29.66 23.39
C VAL A 239 -5.82 30.26 22.53
N VAL A 240 -6.03 30.26 21.25
CA VAL A 240 -5.10 30.89 20.27
C VAL A 240 -5.68 32.24 19.88
N LYS A 241 -4.90 33.32 20.04
CA LYS A 241 -5.32 34.69 19.71
C LYS A 241 -4.35 35.31 18.72
N HIS A 242 -4.90 35.95 17.71
CA HIS A 242 -4.10 36.83 16.84
C HIS A 242 -3.66 38.08 17.64
N ARG A 243 -2.34 38.42 17.52
CA ARG A 243 -1.76 39.47 18.38
C ARG A 243 -2.26 40.89 18.08
N ASN A 244 -2.80 41.16 16.91
CA ASN A 244 -3.15 42.50 16.42
C ASN A 244 -4.65 42.64 16.10
N GLU A 245 -5.50 41.62 16.33
CA GLU A 245 -6.92 41.71 16.05
C GLU A 245 -7.70 42.04 17.30
N GLU A 246 -8.78 42.80 17.14
CA GLU A 246 -9.65 43.29 18.17
C GLU A 246 -11.09 42.74 18.03
N GLY A 247 -11.96 43.02 18.99
CA GLY A 247 -13.39 42.66 18.90
C GLY A 247 -13.71 41.17 18.90
N GLY A 248 -12.79 40.31 19.37
CA GLY A 248 -12.99 38.86 19.40
C GLY A 248 -12.61 38.17 18.07
N LEU A 249 -12.13 38.91 17.10
CA LEU A 249 -11.60 38.33 15.85
C LEU A 249 -10.26 37.61 16.11
N GLY A 250 -10.01 36.55 15.35
CA GLY A 250 -8.77 35.78 15.48
C GLY A 250 -8.60 35.03 16.81
N ILE A 251 -9.70 34.76 17.52
CA ILE A 251 -9.71 33.96 18.75
C ILE A 251 -10.28 32.57 18.42
N HIS A 252 -9.47 31.54 18.70
CA HIS A 252 -9.83 30.15 18.48
C HIS A 252 -9.68 29.35 19.78
N PHE A 253 -10.65 28.52 20.06
CA PHE A 253 -10.68 27.64 21.24
C PHE A 253 -10.57 26.19 20.79
N TYR A 254 -9.61 25.46 21.35
CA TYR A 254 -9.39 24.06 21.04
C TYR A 254 -9.45 23.25 22.34
N ARG A 255 -10.45 22.36 22.46
CA ARG A 255 -10.52 21.41 23.56
C ARG A 255 -9.64 20.22 23.25
N ASN A 256 -8.72 19.87 24.15
CA ASN A 256 -7.75 18.84 24.00
C ASN A 256 -8.39 17.43 24.12
N ALA A 257 -7.81 16.46 23.42
CA ALA A 257 -8.18 15.06 23.52
C ALA A 257 -7.93 14.48 24.93
N THR A 258 -6.95 14.99 25.67
CA THR A 258 -6.70 14.67 27.09
C THR A 258 -7.92 14.95 27.99
N ASP A 259 -8.80 15.87 27.59
CA ASP A 259 -10.05 16.21 28.28
C ASP A 259 -11.29 15.84 27.43
N GLY A 260 -11.19 14.85 26.56
CA GLY A 260 -12.27 14.35 25.71
C GLY A 260 -12.65 15.29 24.56
N GLY A 261 -11.77 16.18 24.13
CA GLY A 261 -11.94 17.01 22.94
C GLY A 261 -11.48 16.32 21.67
N ASP A 262 -11.66 17.02 20.54
CA ASP A 262 -11.33 16.49 19.19
C ASP A 262 -9.91 16.87 18.72
N TRP A 263 -9.17 17.64 19.52
CA TRP A 263 -7.87 18.18 19.14
C TRP A 263 -6.74 17.55 19.94
N ILE A 264 -5.68 17.13 19.26
CA ILE A 264 -4.44 16.71 19.89
C ILE A 264 -3.47 17.88 19.83
N ILE A 265 -3.07 18.39 21.00
CA ILE A 265 -2.16 19.50 21.12
C ILE A 265 -0.76 18.95 21.38
N GLN A 266 0.14 19.12 20.44
CA GLN A 266 1.46 18.52 20.47
C GLN A 266 2.56 19.57 20.38
N GLU A 267 3.72 19.24 20.88
CA GLU A 267 4.92 20.01 20.62
C GLU A 267 5.34 19.89 19.15
N ARG A 268 5.87 20.97 18.62
CA ARG A 268 6.39 20.96 17.25
C ARG A 268 7.73 20.23 17.23
N ILE A 269 7.77 19.09 16.57
CA ILE A 269 9.00 18.35 16.31
C ILE A 269 9.75 19.00 15.13
N LEU A 270 11.08 19.06 15.21
CA LEU A 270 11.95 19.54 14.15
C LEU A 270 12.68 18.37 13.50
N ASN A 271 12.96 18.49 12.21
CA ASN A 271 13.80 17.54 11.49
C ASN A 271 15.20 17.46 12.08
N GLY A 272 15.69 16.25 12.30
CA GLY A 272 17.07 16.00 12.68
C GLY A 272 18.07 16.39 11.59
N ASP A 273 19.34 16.46 11.92
CA ASP A 273 20.39 16.98 11.05
C ASP A 273 20.47 16.25 9.72
N TRP A 274 20.43 14.92 9.71
CA TRP A 274 20.48 14.16 8.47
C TRP A 274 19.31 14.50 7.57
N VAL A 275 18.09 14.61 8.10
CA VAL A 275 16.89 14.97 7.34
C VAL A 275 17.03 16.38 6.80
N THR A 276 17.43 17.33 7.64
CA THR A 276 17.59 18.74 7.27
C THR A 276 18.63 18.94 6.15
N GLN A 277 19.71 18.16 6.13
CA GLN A 277 20.74 18.22 5.07
C GLN A 277 20.21 17.79 3.70
N HIS A 278 19.13 16.99 3.65
CA HIS A 278 18.56 16.46 2.43
C HIS A 278 17.25 17.16 2.01
N LEU A 279 16.87 18.24 2.71
CA LEU A 279 15.66 19.00 2.47
C LEU A 279 15.96 20.46 2.04
N PRO A 280 15.07 21.08 1.26
CA PRO A 280 15.14 22.51 0.98
C PRO A 280 14.83 23.32 2.25
N GLN A 281 15.19 24.62 2.20
CA GLN A 281 14.84 25.54 3.28
C GLN A 281 13.32 25.58 3.49
N ASN A 282 12.90 25.74 4.75
CA ASN A 282 11.48 25.79 5.12
C ASN A 282 10.66 24.57 4.67
N ALA A 283 11.29 23.41 4.51
CA ALA A 283 10.56 22.16 4.35
C ALA A 283 9.81 21.79 5.63
N PRO A 284 8.67 21.12 5.53
CA PRO A 284 7.92 20.64 6.70
C PRO A 284 8.67 19.51 7.42
N LEU A 285 8.14 19.09 8.57
CA LEU A 285 8.53 17.84 9.18
C LEU A 285 8.39 16.72 8.15
N SER A 286 9.48 16.00 7.91
CA SER A 286 9.58 14.96 6.88
C SER A 286 9.72 13.60 7.56
N THR A 287 8.98 12.62 7.06
CA THR A 287 8.81 11.32 7.72
C THR A 287 9.41 10.18 6.91
N PHE A 288 9.62 9.07 7.60
CA PHE A 288 9.87 7.78 6.98
C PHE A 288 8.60 6.93 7.09
N ARG A 289 8.06 6.46 5.96
CA ARG A 289 7.02 5.45 5.96
C ARG A 289 7.66 4.07 6.02
N VAL A 290 7.51 3.39 7.15
CA VAL A 290 7.94 2.00 7.31
C VAL A 290 6.71 1.10 7.34
N ILE A 291 6.72 0.02 6.57
CA ILE A 291 5.68 -1.00 6.57
C ILE A 291 6.18 -2.23 7.32
N THR A 292 5.42 -2.68 8.29
CA THR A 292 5.65 -3.93 9.02
C THR A 292 4.53 -4.93 8.76
N GLN A 293 4.86 -6.23 8.75
CA GLN A 293 3.91 -7.32 8.74
C GLN A 293 3.98 -8.10 10.05
N SER A 294 2.86 -8.64 10.52
CA SER A 294 2.79 -9.54 11.68
C SER A 294 2.29 -10.92 11.25
N ARG A 295 3.14 -11.95 11.39
CA ARG A 295 2.72 -13.35 11.25
C ARG A 295 1.88 -13.82 12.43
N GLY A 296 1.99 -13.15 13.59
CA GLY A 296 1.12 -13.37 14.73
C GLY A 296 -0.35 -13.08 14.43
N ALA A 297 -0.63 -12.13 13.52
CA ALA A 297 -1.99 -11.84 13.06
C ALA A 297 -2.61 -12.95 12.17
N LEU A 298 -1.84 -13.93 11.70
CA LEU A 298 -2.38 -15.10 11.00
C LEU A 298 -3.24 -15.97 11.94
N ASP A 299 -2.95 -15.95 13.23
CA ASP A 299 -3.70 -16.68 14.24
C ASP A 299 -3.83 -15.85 15.52
N VAL A 300 -4.89 -15.06 15.59
CA VAL A 300 -5.19 -14.18 16.74
C VAL A 300 -5.42 -14.94 18.06
N SER A 301 -5.59 -16.27 18.00
CA SER A 301 -5.67 -17.10 19.19
C SER A 301 -4.32 -17.42 19.83
N LYS A 302 -3.24 -17.21 19.08
CA LYS A 302 -1.86 -17.44 19.56
C LYS A 302 -1.24 -16.11 20.01
N LYS A 303 -0.44 -16.21 21.06
CA LYS A 303 0.35 -15.06 21.50
C LYS A 303 1.45 -14.79 20.45
N CYS A 304 1.41 -13.61 19.86
CA CYS A 304 2.42 -13.12 18.93
C CYS A 304 3.75 -12.89 19.68
N ALA A 305 4.85 -13.27 19.08
CA ALA A 305 6.20 -12.95 19.53
C ALA A 305 6.77 -11.79 18.69
N VAL A 306 7.79 -11.10 19.19
CA VAL A 306 8.41 -9.99 18.45
C VAL A 306 9.04 -10.46 17.13
N GLU A 307 9.53 -11.69 17.08
CA GLU A 307 10.10 -12.34 15.90
C GLU A 307 9.07 -12.62 14.80
N ASP A 308 7.78 -12.60 15.13
CA ASP A 308 6.69 -12.73 14.16
C ASP A 308 6.45 -11.44 13.38
N VAL A 309 7.07 -10.34 13.81
CA VAL A 309 6.93 -9.02 13.17
C VAL A 309 8.18 -8.70 12.37
N THR A 310 7.99 -8.21 11.14
CA THR A 310 9.11 -7.89 10.24
C THR A 310 8.84 -6.61 9.45
N ALA A 311 9.82 -5.71 9.39
CA ALA A 311 9.79 -4.55 8.52
C ALA A 311 10.01 -4.97 7.07
N LEU A 312 9.09 -4.55 6.18
CA LEU A 312 9.08 -4.92 4.76
C LEU A 312 9.74 -3.87 3.87
N SER A 313 9.43 -2.60 4.11
CA SER A 313 9.90 -1.48 3.27
C SER A 313 10.06 -0.21 4.08
N CYS A 314 10.88 0.70 3.56
CA CYS A 314 11.07 2.03 4.10
C CYS A 314 11.10 3.05 2.97
N VAL A 315 10.41 4.17 3.13
CA VAL A 315 10.39 5.28 2.17
C VAL A 315 10.59 6.59 2.91
N PHE A 316 11.58 7.37 2.51
CA PHE A 316 11.76 8.73 2.99
C PHE A 316 10.84 9.68 2.22
N ARG A 317 9.96 10.36 2.93
CA ARG A 317 9.01 11.36 2.42
C ARG A 317 9.62 12.74 2.59
N ALA A 318 10.42 13.16 1.59
CA ALA A 318 11.12 14.46 1.60
C ALA A 318 10.15 15.60 1.26
N GLY A 319 9.83 16.42 2.25
CA GLY A 319 8.82 17.48 2.14
C GLY A 319 9.27 18.61 1.21
N ARG A 320 8.31 19.24 0.52
CA ARG A 320 8.54 20.33 -0.45
C ARG A 320 8.74 21.68 0.27
N MET A 321 9.51 22.57 -0.35
CA MET A 321 9.76 23.91 0.17
C MET A 321 8.47 24.69 0.43
N GLY A 322 8.29 25.19 1.66
CA GLY A 322 7.14 25.99 2.06
C GLY A 322 5.83 25.22 2.23
N ALA A 323 5.82 23.89 2.08
CA ALA A 323 4.66 23.08 2.41
C ALA A 323 4.43 23.00 3.92
N LEU A 324 3.18 22.83 4.35
CA LEU A 324 2.83 22.67 5.77
C LEU A 324 3.05 21.23 6.28
N THR A 325 2.97 20.26 5.36
CA THR A 325 3.11 18.83 5.66
C THR A 325 3.89 18.14 4.53
N ASP A 326 4.33 16.92 4.77
CA ASP A 326 5.00 16.07 3.78
C ASP A 326 4.05 15.32 2.84
N HIS A 327 2.79 15.78 2.71
CA HIS A 327 1.79 15.11 1.86
C HIS A 327 2.18 15.09 0.36
N ASP A 328 2.72 16.19 -0.15
CA ASP A 328 3.21 16.31 -1.55
C ASP A 328 4.73 16.09 -1.66
N SER A 329 5.27 15.24 -0.81
CA SER A 329 6.70 14.96 -0.74
C SER A 329 7.24 14.26 -1.99
N ILE A 330 8.55 14.32 -2.16
CA ILE A 330 9.29 13.36 -2.98
C ILE A 330 9.47 12.09 -2.17
N LEU A 331 9.15 10.96 -2.75
CA LEU A 331 9.16 9.64 -2.12
C LEU A 331 10.45 8.93 -2.51
N PHE A 332 11.45 8.96 -1.65
CA PHE A 332 12.71 8.25 -1.87
C PHE A 332 12.66 6.87 -1.25
N ASP A 333 12.90 5.86 -2.07
CA ASP A 333 13.03 4.48 -1.63
C ASP A 333 14.28 4.30 -0.77
N VAL A 334 14.15 3.60 0.34
CA VAL A 334 15.26 3.30 1.26
C VAL A 334 15.41 1.79 1.37
N ASP A 335 16.59 1.30 1.04
CA ASP A 335 16.92 -0.12 1.22
C ASP A 335 16.93 -0.48 2.70
N VAL A 336 16.02 -1.33 3.13
CA VAL A 336 15.86 -1.71 4.55
C VAL A 336 17.06 -2.46 5.14
N LYS A 337 17.92 -3.06 4.31
CA LYS A 337 19.07 -3.82 4.77
C LYS A 337 20.29 -2.92 5.01
N THR A 338 20.46 -1.92 4.16
CA THR A 338 21.67 -1.06 4.15
C THR A 338 21.40 0.37 4.58
N GLY A 339 20.15 0.83 4.61
CA GLY A 339 19.77 2.23 4.83
C GLY A 339 20.08 3.14 3.65
N LYS A 340 20.57 2.60 2.53
CA LYS A 340 20.91 3.42 1.36
C LYS A 340 19.65 3.96 0.71
N VAL A 341 19.64 5.26 0.47
CA VAL A 341 18.57 5.94 -0.28
C VAL A 341 18.76 5.66 -1.76
N LEU A 342 17.72 5.14 -2.39
CA LEU A 342 17.65 4.81 -3.81
C LEU A 342 17.00 5.96 -4.60
N GLY A 343 16.39 5.65 -5.74
CA GLY A 343 15.69 6.65 -6.56
C GLY A 343 14.40 7.15 -5.91
N GLY A 344 14.03 8.38 -6.20
CA GLY A 344 12.80 9.01 -5.75
C GLY A 344 11.73 9.07 -6.85
N THR A 345 10.49 9.30 -6.44
CA THR A 345 9.33 9.50 -7.32
C THR A 345 8.29 10.40 -6.64
N THR A 346 7.26 10.76 -7.37
CA THR A 346 6.10 11.51 -6.84
C THR A 346 4.81 10.70 -6.96
N ASN A 347 3.81 11.06 -6.19
CA ASN A 347 2.44 10.53 -6.32
C ASN A 347 1.58 11.35 -7.30
N ALA A 348 2.13 12.40 -7.89
CA ALA A 348 1.38 13.43 -8.60
C ALA A 348 0.41 12.88 -9.66
N HIS A 349 0.76 11.76 -10.33
CA HIS A 349 -0.08 11.16 -11.36
C HIS A 349 -1.36 10.48 -10.84
N TRP A 350 -1.49 10.26 -9.52
CA TRP A 350 -2.70 9.73 -8.90
C TRP A 350 -3.51 10.79 -8.14
N TYR A 351 -2.90 11.96 -7.87
CA TYR A 351 -3.57 13.03 -7.16
C TYR A 351 -3.93 14.19 -8.10
N ARG A 352 -5.20 14.52 -8.20
CA ARG A 352 -5.79 15.76 -8.76
C ARG A 352 -5.16 16.32 -10.04
N LEU A 353 -4.60 15.45 -10.88
CA LEU A 353 -4.01 15.88 -12.14
C LEU A 353 -5.10 16.21 -13.17
N GLY A 354 -5.05 17.40 -13.72
CA GLY A 354 -5.94 17.84 -14.79
C GLY A 354 -5.63 17.20 -16.14
N LEU A 355 -6.57 17.31 -17.09
CA LEU A 355 -6.42 16.79 -18.46
C LEU A 355 -5.18 17.32 -19.18
N HIS A 356 -4.71 18.53 -18.85
CA HIS A 356 -3.52 19.12 -19.44
C HIS A 356 -2.24 18.32 -19.18
N GLU A 357 -2.19 17.53 -18.11
CA GLU A 357 -1.05 16.67 -17.79
C GLU A 357 -0.99 15.42 -18.69
N VAL A 358 -2.08 15.05 -19.33
CA VAL A 358 -2.18 13.89 -20.22
C VAL A 358 -1.95 14.23 -21.68
N LEU A 359 -2.46 15.38 -22.11
CA LEU A 359 -2.52 15.79 -23.52
C LEU A 359 -1.16 15.99 -24.21
N PRO A 360 -0.05 16.33 -23.56
CA PRO A 360 1.25 16.47 -24.24
C PRO A 360 2.01 15.14 -24.40
N GLY A 361 1.34 13.99 -24.39
CA GLY A 361 1.98 12.67 -24.60
C GLY A 361 2.56 12.05 -23.33
N ARG A 362 2.20 12.54 -22.16
CA ARG A 362 2.52 11.89 -20.87
C ARG A 362 1.68 10.63 -20.71
N CYS A 363 2.30 9.58 -20.19
CA CYS A 363 1.59 8.33 -19.94
C CYS A 363 0.77 8.45 -18.66
N PRO A 364 -0.59 8.37 -18.70
CA PRO A 364 -1.43 8.50 -17.51
C PRO A 364 -1.26 7.36 -16.51
N TRP A 365 -0.60 6.26 -16.91
CA TRP A 365 -0.39 5.06 -16.10
C TRP A 365 0.96 5.03 -15.39
N ARG A 366 1.82 6.00 -15.64
CA ARG A 366 3.15 6.12 -15.05
C ARG A 366 3.39 7.55 -14.59
N SER A 367 3.99 7.70 -13.44
CA SER A 367 4.65 8.96 -13.11
C SER A 367 5.69 9.28 -14.18
N SER A 368 5.75 10.52 -14.63
CA SER A 368 6.83 11.01 -15.50
C SER A 368 8.12 11.23 -14.71
N ASP A 369 8.00 11.36 -13.40
CA ASP A 369 9.08 11.67 -12.48
C ASP A 369 9.54 10.36 -11.82
N HIS A 370 10.38 9.64 -12.57
CA HIS A 370 11.06 8.45 -12.09
C HIS A 370 12.51 8.76 -11.81
N ASP A 371 13.10 8.01 -10.91
CA ASP A 371 14.53 8.03 -10.64
C ASP A 371 15.04 9.43 -10.28
N ILE A 372 14.23 10.17 -9.51
CA ILE A 372 14.62 11.44 -8.92
C ILE A 372 15.79 11.15 -7.98
N THR A 373 16.94 11.78 -8.22
CA THR A 373 18.14 11.60 -7.40
C THR A 373 18.41 12.79 -6.50
N HIS A 374 17.88 13.95 -6.85
CA HIS A 374 18.03 15.21 -6.11
C HIS A 374 16.65 15.73 -5.73
N HIS A 375 16.56 16.42 -4.58
CA HIS A 375 15.34 17.13 -4.21
C HIS A 375 15.12 18.29 -5.19
N PRO A 376 13.96 18.37 -5.89
CA PRO A 376 13.77 19.33 -6.98
C PRO A 376 13.74 20.80 -6.52
N ASP A 377 13.40 21.05 -5.24
CA ASP A 377 13.35 22.40 -4.68
C ASP A 377 14.72 22.80 -4.08
N GLY A 378 15.78 22.81 -4.86
CA GLY A 378 17.09 23.23 -4.40
C GLY A 378 18.23 22.37 -4.92
N ASP A 379 17.92 21.38 -5.75
CA ASP A 379 18.90 20.47 -6.38
C ASP A 379 19.81 19.78 -5.34
N ILE A 380 19.21 19.39 -4.19
CA ILE A 380 19.92 18.78 -3.07
C ILE A 380 20.06 17.26 -3.34
N PRO A 381 21.27 16.71 -3.34
CA PRO A 381 21.47 15.28 -3.55
C PRO A 381 20.89 14.48 -2.39
N VAL A 382 20.04 13.49 -2.69
CA VAL A 382 19.40 12.61 -1.72
C VAL A 382 19.75 11.15 -1.97
N SER A 383 19.64 10.70 -3.23
CA SER A 383 19.99 9.33 -3.60
C SER A 383 21.48 9.05 -3.38
N GLY A 384 21.77 7.87 -2.87
CA GLY A 384 23.13 7.44 -2.52
C GLY A 384 23.54 7.75 -1.10
N SER A 385 22.84 8.64 -0.39
CA SER A 385 23.03 8.86 1.04
C SER A 385 22.58 7.63 1.84
N VAL A 386 23.00 7.55 3.10
CA VAL A 386 22.67 6.46 4.00
C VAL A 386 21.94 7.01 5.22
N VAL A 387 20.74 6.49 5.46
CA VAL A 387 19.96 6.84 6.66
C VAL A 387 20.68 6.34 7.89
N PRO A 388 20.98 7.21 8.88
CA PRO A 388 21.69 6.79 10.08
C PRO A 388 20.80 5.84 10.91
N ASN A 389 21.44 4.87 11.55
CA ASN A 389 20.79 3.95 12.49
C ASN A 389 19.54 3.26 11.96
N ILE A 390 19.51 2.96 10.65
CA ILE A 390 18.32 2.36 10.00
C ILE A 390 17.84 1.09 10.72
N ARG A 391 18.77 0.24 11.19
CA ARG A 391 18.42 -1.01 11.88
C ARG A 391 17.72 -0.75 13.21
N GLU A 392 18.15 0.24 13.96
CA GLU A 392 17.53 0.65 15.23
C GLU A 392 16.13 1.21 14.99
N MET A 393 15.98 2.03 13.95
CA MET A 393 14.68 2.54 13.53
C MET A 393 13.71 1.41 13.11
N LEU A 394 14.18 0.44 12.32
CA LEU A 394 13.36 -0.71 11.92
C LEU A 394 13.00 -1.59 13.11
N HIS A 395 13.96 -1.89 13.98
CA HIS A 395 13.69 -2.65 15.20
C HIS A 395 12.71 -1.95 16.14
N LEU A 396 12.77 -0.62 16.21
CA LEU A 396 11.80 0.17 16.97
C LEU A 396 10.37 -0.04 16.43
N VAL A 397 10.14 0.05 15.13
CA VAL A 397 8.79 -0.15 14.58
C VAL A 397 8.31 -1.59 14.68
N GLU A 398 9.21 -2.59 14.55
CA GLU A 398 8.89 -4.00 14.76
C GLU A 398 8.44 -4.25 16.20
N THR A 399 9.20 -3.75 17.16
CA THR A 399 8.87 -3.83 18.60
C THR A 399 7.58 -3.08 18.93
N SER A 400 7.38 -1.90 18.34
CA SER A 400 6.17 -1.11 18.54
C SER A 400 4.92 -1.80 17.95
N HIS A 401 5.05 -2.44 16.79
CA HIS A 401 3.98 -3.25 16.22
C HIS A 401 3.62 -4.41 17.15
N TRP A 402 4.61 -5.14 17.63
CA TRP A 402 4.39 -6.23 18.59
C TRP A 402 3.74 -5.76 19.91
N LYS A 403 4.11 -4.57 20.42
CA LYS A 403 3.55 -4.03 21.66
C LYS A 403 2.11 -3.52 21.50
N LEU A 404 1.84 -2.79 20.42
CA LEU A 404 0.60 -2.01 20.27
C LEU A 404 -0.49 -2.71 19.45
N CYS A 405 -0.11 -3.47 18.44
CA CYS A 405 -1.06 -4.06 17.50
C CYS A 405 -0.57 -5.40 16.89
N PRO A 406 -0.12 -6.38 17.74
CA PRO A 406 0.41 -7.66 17.28
C PRO A 406 -0.57 -8.47 16.45
N ASP A 407 -1.87 -8.22 16.65
CA ASP A 407 -3.01 -8.83 16.00
C ASP A 407 -3.43 -8.15 14.69
N VAL A 408 -2.69 -7.12 14.23
CA VAL A 408 -2.94 -6.46 12.95
C VAL A 408 -1.95 -6.98 11.89
N PRO A 409 -2.41 -7.43 10.71
CA PRO A 409 -1.52 -8.09 9.74
C PRO A 409 -0.46 -7.18 9.12
N LEU A 410 -0.81 -5.93 8.83
CA LEU A 410 0.05 -4.96 8.15
C LEU A 410 -0.14 -3.58 8.75
N VAL A 411 0.95 -2.92 9.08
CA VAL A 411 0.96 -1.58 9.70
C VAL A 411 1.96 -0.68 8.97
N GLY A 412 1.52 0.53 8.62
CA GLY A 412 2.37 1.60 8.13
C GLY A 412 2.67 2.60 9.24
N TRP A 413 3.94 2.80 9.53
CA TRP A 413 4.45 3.69 10.56
C TRP A 413 4.95 4.99 9.96
N ASP A 414 4.54 6.13 10.49
CA ASP A 414 5.17 7.41 10.18
C ASP A 414 6.20 7.72 11.26
N VAL A 415 7.47 7.59 10.88
CA VAL A 415 8.63 7.70 11.76
C VAL A 415 9.36 9.01 11.48
N VAL A 416 9.79 9.70 12.52
CA VAL A 416 10.59 10.93 12.45
C VAL A 416 11.98 10.68 13.02
N LEU A 417 13.00 11.15 12.31
CA LEU A 417 14.31 11.43 12.88
C LEU A 417 14.29 12.88 13.36
N SER A 418 14.29 13.04 14.68
CA SER A 418 14.12 14.32 15.36
C SER A 418 15.44 15.02 15.66
N ALA A 419 15.37 16.36 15.76
CA ALA A 419 16.48 17.16 16.30
C ALA A 419 16.60 17.11 17.83
N ASP A 420 15.61 16.54 18.53
CA ASP A 420 15.65 16.40 19.98
C ASP A 420 16.53 15.21 20.38
N GLU A 421 17.65 15.48 21.05
CA GLU A 421 18.58 14.44 21.53
C GLU A 421 17.93 13.46 22.52
N LYS A 422 16.87 13.86 23.24
CA LYS A 422 16.15 13.00 24.18
C LYS A 422 15.15 12.08 23.46
N LEU A 423 14.71 12.47 22.24
CA LEU A 423 13.78 11.73 21.44
C LEU A 423 14.27 11.70 19.96
N PRO A 424 15.43 11.10 19.70
CA PRO A 424 16.06 11.16 18.37
C PRO A 424 15.23 10.46 17.27
N VAL A 425 14.41 9.49 17.68
CA VAL A 425 13.44 8.80 16.80
C VAL A 425 12.10 8.78 17.51
N CYS A 426 11.05 9.19 16.82
CA CYS A 426 9.69 9.07 17.35
C CYS A 426 8.67 8.65 16.27
N LEU A 427 7.57 8.08 16.75
CA LEU A 427 6.46 7.62 15.93
C LEU A 427 5.32 8.65 16.00
N LEU A 428 4.87 9.14 14.85
CA LEU A 428 3.80 10.13 14.78
C LEU A 428 2.42 9.49 14.76
N GLU A 429 2.26 8.43 13.97
CA GLU A 429 0.99 7.75 13.79
C GLU A 429 1.17 6.37 13.15
N VAL A 430 0.12 5.57 13.22
CA VAL A 430 -0.04 4.32 12.48
C VAL A 430 -1.10 4.45 11.39
N ASN A 431 -0.91 3.69 10.31
CA ASN A 431 -1.83 3.62 9.19
C ASN A 431 -2.10 2.14 8.89
N LEU A 432 -3.32 1.67 9.15
CA LEU A 432 -3.69 0.27 8.99
C LEU A 432 -4.14 -0.07 7.56
N SER A 433 -4.54 0.93 6.79
CA SER A 433 -4.73 0.84 5.33
C SER A 433 -3.46 1.36 4.60
N CYS A 434 -2.33 0.76 4.90
CA CYS A 434 -1.03 1.27 4.51
C CYS A 434 -0.67 1.05 3.03
N ASN A 435 0.19 1.91 2.49
CA ASN A 435 0.77 1.75 1.16
C ASN A 435 2.31 1.82 1.21
N PHE A 436 2.95 1.15 0.25
CA PHE A 436 4.41 1.10 0.16
C PHE A 436 5.04 2.36 -0.44
N PHE A 437 4.27 3.31 -0.93
CA PHE A 437 4.77 4.53 -1.60
C PHE A 437 5.90 4.27 -2.62
N ARG A 438 5.90 3.14 -3.29
CA ARG A 438 6.96 2.65 -4.18
C ARG A 438 8.28 2.30 -3.48
N GLY A 439 8.28 2.08 -2.18
CA GLY A 439 9.42 1.46 -1.49
C GLY A 439 9.73 0.08 -2.02
N SER A 440 11.00 -0.27 -2.08
CA SER A 440 11.42 -1.63 -2.39
C SER A 440 11.08 -2.59 -1.25
N PHE A 441 10.72 -3.82 -1.59
CA PHE A 441 10.47 -4.89 -0.64
C PHE A 441 10.70 -6.26 -1.30
N ASP A 442 10.93 -7.27 -0.48
CA ASP A 442 10.99 -8.64 -0.97
C ASP A 442 9.58 -9.12 -1.33
N ARG A 443 9.32 -9.17 -2.65
CA ARG A 443 8.00 -9.55 -3.19
C ARG A 443 7.60 -10.96 -2.78
N LYS A 444 8.56 -11.88 -2.72
CA LYS A 444 8.26 -13.26 -2.36
C LYS A 444 7.81 -13.35 -0.90
N VAL A 445 8.53 -12.72 0.01
CA VAL A 445 8.19 -12.68 1.44
C VAL A 445 6.80 -12.07 1.64
N TYR A 446 6.53 -10.96 0.97
CA TYR A 446 5.24 -10.28 1.05
C TYR A 446 4.08 -11.12 0.47
N LEU A 447 4.26 -11.71 -0.72
CA LEU A 447 3.20 -12.51 -1.35
C LEU A 447 2.97 -13.84 -0.62
N ASP A 448 4.00 -14.48 -0.07
CA ASP A 448 3.85 -15.65 0.78
C ASP A 448 2.99 -15.33 2.00
N PHE A 449 3.29 -14.22 2.67
CA PHE A 449 2.50 -13.74 3.81
C PHE A 449 1.04 -13.46 3.42
N LEU A 450 0.84 -12.74 2.30
CA LEU A 450 -0.51 -12.41 1.84
C LEU A 450 -1.30 -13.65 1.40
N GLU A 451 -0.67 -14.62 0.77
CA GLU A 451 -1.34 -15.85 0.35
C GLU A 451 -1.84 -16.66 1.55
N ASP A 452 -1.01 -16.78 2.58
CA ASP A 452 -1.39 -17.42 3.85
C ASP A 452 -2.58 -16.67 4.50
N MET A 453 -2.48 -15.35 4.58
CA MET A 453 -3.52 -14.50 5.15
C MET A 453 -4.83 -14.59 4.36
N VAL A 454 -4.78 -14.44 3.04
CA VAL A 454 -5.98 -14.46 2.17
C VAL A 454 -6.62 -15.84 2.17
N GLY A 455 -5.84 -16.92 2.17
CA GLY A 455 -6.34 -18.28 2.29
C GLY A 455 -7.16 -18.46 3.55
N ARG A 456 -6.61 -18.05 4.70
CA ARG A 456 -7.31 -18.10 5.98
C ARG A 456 -8.55 -17.23 6.02
N LEU A 457 -8.47 -16.00 5.55
CA LEU A 457 -9.62 -15.07 5.51
C LEU A 457 -10.76 -15.60 4.63
N GLN A 458 -10.43 -16.27 3.52
CA GLN A 458 -11.47 -16.91 2.71
C GLN A 458 -12.18 -18.04 3.46
N GLU A 459 -11.45 -18.89 4.16
CA GLU A 459 -12.04 -19.99 4.95
C GLU A 459 -12.96 -19.41 6.04
N MET A 460 -12.51 -18.39 6.77
CA MET A 460 -13.31 -17.72 7.79
C MET A 460 -14.57 -17.09 7.20
N ARG A 461 -14.46 -16.45 6.02
CA ARG A 461 -15.61 -15.88 5.32
C ARG A 461 -16.63 -16.96 4.95
N LEU A 462 -16.17 -18.07 4.40
CA LEU A 462 -17.07 -19.18 4.01
C LEU A 462 -17.79 -19.78 5.23
N ILE A 463 -17.11 -19.88 6.37
CA ILE A 463 -17.71 -20.31 7.63
C ILE A 463 -18.76 -19.28 8.10
N ALA A 464 -18.40 -18.01 8.14
CA ALA A 464 -19.30 -16.93 8.55
C ALA A 464 -20.57 -16.84 7.68
N ASP A 465 -20.41 -16.97 6.36
CA ASP A 465 -21.53 -16.96 5.40
C ASP A 465 -22.43 -18.21 5.58
N ARG A 466 -21.86 -19.39 5.79
CA ARG A 466 -22.60 -20.64 6.06
C ARG A 466 -23.41 -20.53 7.35
N ASP A 467 -22.81 -20.00 8.39
CA ASP A 467 -23.41 -19.91 9.72
C ASP A 467 -24.33 -18.68 9.85
N GLY A 468 -24.53 -17.93 8.76
CA GLY A 468 -25.41 -16.77 8.72
C GLY A 468 -24.98 -15.62 9.64
N LYS A 469 -23.68 -15.50 9.94
CA LYS A 469 -23.14 -14.49 10.86
C LYS A 469 -23.50 -13.09 10.38
N LYS A 470 -24.22 -12.34 11.22
CA LYS A 470 -24.49 -10.92 11.01
C LYS A 470 -23.42 -10.14 11.76
N PHE A 471 -22.64 -9.36 11.03
CA PHE A 471 -21.67 -8.42 11.61
C PHE A 471 -22.42 -7.16 12.08
N LYS A 472 -22.11 -6.73 13.29
CA LYS A 472 -22.72 -5.55 13.93
C LYS A 472 -22.17 -4.26 13.36
#